data_47fdeed4c65983cdced4d80eae0f484d
#
_entry.id   47fdeed4c65983cdced4d80eae0f484d
#
_cell.length_a   1.000
_cell.length_b   1.000
_cell.length_c   1.000
_cell.angle_alpha   90.00
_cell.angle_beta   90.00
_cell.angle_gamma   90.00
#
_symmetry.space_group_name_H-M   'P 1'
#
loop_
_entity.id
_entity.type
_entity.pdbx_description
1 polymer ?
#
loop_
_entity_poly.entity_id
_entity_poly.type
_entity_poly.pdbx_seq_one_letter_code
_entity_poly.pdbx_strand_id
1 'polypeptide(L)'
;MGYPVAHSRSPVIHQLFAQQTGQELRYELLRVAPEKLEEAVRQFQRTGGRGLNITVPHKRAVLELVDQLSERAATAGAVNTLAFEGSEIRGDNTDGIGLLRDLDVNLGVQLQGSNILILGAGGATRGIVGPLLEMQPRAL
;
A
#
# COMPACT_ATOMS: atom_id res chain seq x y z
N MET A 1 1.70 -9.22 -1.23
CA MET A 1 1.30 -10.20 -0.18
C MET A 1 -0.13 -9.92 0.26
N GLY A 2 -0.98 -10.95 0.35
CA GLY A 2 -2.40 -10.83 0.72
C GLY A 2 -3.12 -12.18 0.79
N TYR A 3 -4.43 -12.15 1.18
CA TYR A 3 -5.24 -13.36 1.29
C TYR A 3 -6.75 -13.04 1.13
N PRO A 4 -7.37 -13.37 -0.03
CA PRO A 4 -6.76 -13.91 -1.26
C PRO A 4 -5.96 -12.86 -2.05
N VAL A 5 -5.09 -13.30 -2.96
CA VAL A 5 -4.27 -12.38 -3.78
C VAL A 5 -4.13 -12.82 -5.25
N ALA A 6 -4.67 -13.98 -5.61
CA ALA A 6 -4.48 -14.56 -6.94
C ALA A 6 -5.02 -13.70 -8.11
N HIS A 7 -5.99 -12.84 -7.84
CA HIS A 7 -6.60 -11.93 -8.83
C HIS A 7 -5.81 -10.64 -9.06
N SER A 8 -4.73 -10.41 -8.30
CA SER A 8 -3.95 -9.16 -8.37
C SER A 8 -3.25 -8.98 -9.72
N ARG A 9 -3.33 -7.78 -10.27
CA ARG A 9 -2.63 -7.36 -11.48
C ARG A 9 -1.24 -6.76 -11.22
N SER A 10 -0.84 -6.67 -9.95
CA SER A 10 0.45 -6.06 -9.56
C SER A 10 1.67 -6.63 -10.30
N PRO A 11 1.79 -7.96 -10.57
CA PRO A 11 2.95 -8.47 -11.32
C PRO A 11 3.08 -7.84 -12.70
N VAL A 12 1.97 -7.72 -13.44
CA VAL A 12 1.97 -7.11 -14.79
C VAL A 12 2.32 -5.63 -14.71
N ILE A 13 1.73 -4.90 -13.75
CA ILE A 13 1.97 -3.47 -13.56
C ILE A 13 3.44 -3.20 -13.22
N HIS A 14 4.00 -3.94 -12.27
CA HIS A 14 5.40 -3.76 -11.87
C HIS A 14 6.39 -4.19 -12.96
N GLN A 15 6.04 -5.17 -13.79
CA GLN A 15 6.85 -5.53 -14.96
C GLN A 15 6.89 -4.37 -15.97
N LEU A 16 5.77 -3.71 -16.23
CA LEU A 16 5.72 -2.53 -17.09
C LEU A 16 6.53 -1.37 -16.50
N PHE A 17 6.42 -1.12 -15.20
CA PHE A 17 7.25 -0.11 -14.53
C PHE A 17 8.74 -0.42 -14.63
N ALA A 18 9.14 -1.68 -14.44
CA ALA A 18 10.53 -2.11 -14.58
C ALA A 18 11.06 -1.85 -15.98
N GLN A 19 10.27 -2.15 -17.02
CA GLN A 19 10.64 -1.87 -18.41
C GLN A 19 10.78 -0.36 -18.68
N GLN A 20 9.84 0.45 -18.18
CA GLN A 20 9.88 1.91 -18.36
C GLN A 20 11.06 2.58 -17.67
N THR A 21 11.50 2.02 -16.55
CA THR A 21 12.59 2.58 -15.72
C THR A 21 13.95 1.90 -15.94
N GLY A 22 14.02 0.88 -16.82
CA GLY A 22 15.24 0.14 -17.10
C GLY A 22 15.75 -0.68 -15.91
N GLN A 23 14.86 -1.13 -15.03
CA GLN A 23 15.21 -1.90 -13.83
C GLN A 23 14.96 -3.39 -14.01
N GLU A 24 15.85 -4.22 -13.48
CA GLU A 24 15.58 -5.66 -13.34
C GLU A 24 14.73 -5.90 -12.09
N LEU A 25 13.48 -6.29 -12.29
CA LEU A 25 12.54 -6.56 -11.22
C LEU A 25 11.84 -7.90 -11.43
N ARG A 26 11.87 -8.74 -10.41
CA ARG A 26 11.01 -9.92 -10.29
C ARG A 26 9.93 -9.64 -9.26
N TYR A 27 8.68 -9.62 -9.70
CA TYR A 27 7.53 -9.36 -8.84
C TYR A 27 6.60 -10.56 -8.80
N GLU A 28 6.29 -11.06 -7.61
CA GLU A 28 5.51 -12.27 -7.42
C GLU A 28 4.34 -12.04 -6.47
N LEU A 29 3.30 -12.87 -6.61
CA LEU A 29 2.17 -12.92 -5.69
C LEU A 29 2.49 -13.87 -4.54
N LEU A 30 2.38 -13.38 -3.31
CA LEU A 30 2.52 -14.17 -2.10
C LEU A 30 1.16 -14.28 -1.40
N ARG A 31 0.54 -15.46 -1.49
CA ARG A 31 -0.67 -15.76 -0.74
C ARG A 31 -0.29 -16.22 0.66
N VAL A 32 -0.63 -15.41 1.66
CA VAL A 32 -0.24 -15.63 3.06
C VAL A 32 -1.48 -15.53 3.94
N ALA A 33 -1.77 -16.58 4.69
CA ALA A 33 -2.84 -16.56 5.69
C ALA A 33 -2.46 -15.66 6.88
N PRO A 34 -3.43 -15.04 7.57
CA PRO A 34 -3.16 -14.05 8.63
C PRO A 34 -2.18 -14.52 9.70
N GLU A 35 -2.31 -15.75 10.15
CA GLU A 35 -1.49 -16.38 11.19
C GLU A 35 -0.03 -16.67 10.75
N LYS A 36 0.25 -16.53 9.45
CA LYS A 36 1.58 -16.74 8.87
C LYS A 36 2.26 -15.44 8.43
N LEU A 37 1.68 -14.28 8.72
CA LEU A 37 2.14 -12.99 8.22
C LEU A 37 3.59 -12.72 8.62
N GLU A 38 3.91 -12.77 9.91
CA GLU A 38 5.26 -12.45 10.40
C GLU A 38 6.30 -13.42 9.82
N GLU A 39 6.04 -14.71 9.90
CA GLU A 39 6.93 -15.74 9.36
C GLU A 39 7.24 -15.48 7.88
N ALA A 40 6.19 -15.19 7.09
CA ALA A 40 6.33 -14.96 5.66
C ALA A 40 7.10 -13.67 5.33
N VAL A 41 6.88 -12.58 6.07
CA VAL A 41 7.62 -11.31 5.90
C VAL A 41 9.10 -11.52 6.22
N ARG A 42 9.41 -12.12 7.37
CA ARG A 42 10.79 -12.38 7.79
C ARG A 42 11.50 -13.36 6.83
N GLN A 43 10.80 -14.39 6.37
CA GLN A 43 11.36 -15.33 5.38
C GLN A 43 11.67 -14.63 4.07
N PHE A 44 10.76 -13.82 3.54
CA PHE A 44 10.96 -13.08 2.30
C PHE A 44 12.15 -12.13 2.40
N GLN A 45 12.30 -11.40 3.52
CA GLN A 45 13.47 -10.55 3.79
C GLN A 45 14.77 -11.37 3.80
N ARG A 46 14.82 -12.49 4.53
CA ARG A 46 16.02 -13.36 4.62
C ARG A 46 16.44 -13.96 3.28
N THR A 47 15.49 -14.19 2.38
CA THR A 47 15.78 -14.74 1.03
C THR A 47 16.14 -13.67 0.00
N GLY A 48 16.42 -12.44 0.45
CA GLY A 48 16.88 -11.34 -0.41
C GLY A 48 15.77 -10.54 -1.05
N GLY A 49 14.53 -10.68 -0.57
CA GLY A 49 13.42 -9.81 -0.96
C GLY A 49 13.71 -8.36 -0.63
N ARG A 50 13.40 -7.44 -1.57
CA ARG A 50 13.69 -6.01 -1.44
C ARG A 50 12.52 -5.22 -0.88
N GLY A 51 11.29 -5.70 -1.03
CA GLY A 51 10.10 -5.05 -0.54
C GLY A 51 8.83 -5.82 -0.86
N LEU A 52 7.74 -5.44 -0.24
CA LEU A 52 6.43 -6.07 -0.39
C LEU A 52 5.34 -5.02 -0.55
N ASN A 53 4.41 -5.22 -1.49
CA ASN A 53 3.11 -4.59 -1.38
C ASN A 53 2.20 -5.44 -0.51
N ILE A 54 1.52 -4.81 0.42
CA ILE A 54 0.64 -5.43 1.40
C ILE A 54 -0.81 -5.06 1.09
N THR A 55 -1.67 -6.09 1.02
CA THR A 55 -3.10 -5.88 0.83
C THR A 55 -3.92 -6.64 1.88
N VAL A 56 -5.22 -6.71 1.68
CA VAL A 56 -6.17 -7.36 2.60
C VAL A 56 -5.72 -8.79 2.91
N PRO A 57 -5.78 -9.22 4.19
CA PRO A 57 -6.23 -8.51 5.39
C PRO A 57 -5.09 -7.86 6.20
N HIS A 58 -3.87 -7.80 5.66
CA HIS A 58 -2.61 -7.61 6.39
C HIS A 58 -2.23 -6.16 6.68
N LYS A 59 -2.84 -5.16 6.01
CA LYS A 59 -2.39 -3.75 6.09
C LYS A 59 -2.26 -3.17 7.51
N ARG A 60 -3.06 -3.67 8.45
CA ARG A 60 -2.98 -3.28 9.87
C ARG A 60 -2.02 -4.16 10.66
N ALA A 61 -2.15 -5.48 10.49
CA ALA A 61 -1.34 -6.43 11.26
C ALA A 61 0.17 -6.26 11.00
N VAL A 62 0.56 -5.87 9.78
CA VAL A 62 1.96 -5.69 9.42
C VAL A 62 2.64 -4.51 10.14
N LEU A 63 1.88 -3.59 10.75
CA LEU A 63 2.43 -2.49 11.55
C LEU A 63 3.35 -2.97 12.68
N GLU A 64 3.03 -4.11 13.29
CA GLU A 64 3.80 -4.70 14.40
C GLU A 64 5.18 -5.21 13.95
N LEU A 65 5.42 -5.33 12.64
CA LEU A 65 6.66 -5.83 12.07
C LEU A 65 7.58 -4.73 11.54
N VAL A 66 7.10 -3.47 11.56
CA VAL A 66 7.77 -2.33 10.94
C VAL A 66 8.64 -1.60 11.98
N ASP A 67 9.91 -1.36 11.63
CA ASP A 67 10.83 -0.61 12.48
C ASP A 67 10.65 0.91 12.33
N GLN A 68 10.34 1.38 11.11
CA GLN A 68 10.09 2.80 10.82
C GLN A 68 8.85 2.98 9.95
N LEU A 69 7.97 3.88 10.36
CA LEU A 69 6.77 4.26 9.61
C LEU A 69 6.94 5.64 8.97
N SER A 70 6.46 5.78 7.73
CA SER A 70 6.22 7.11 7.17
C SER A 70 5.09 7.80 7.95
N GLU A 71 5.07 9.13 7.95
CA GLU A 71 4.04 9.93 8.60
C GLU A 71 2.63 9.55 8.14
N ARG A 72 2.45 9.36 6.83
CA ARG A 72 1.17 8.94 6.25
C ARG A 72 0.74 7.53 6.66
N ALA A 73 1.68 6.59 6.80
CA ALA A 73 1.37 5.25 7.29
C ALA A 73 1.02 5.26 8.78
N ALA A 74 1.70 6.07 9.58
CA ALA A 74 1.40 6.27 11.00
C ALA A 74 0.01 6.89 11.18
N THR A 75 -0.30 7.95 10.44
CA THR A 75 -1.63 8.60 10.46
C THR A 75 -2.74 7.65 10.02
N ALA A 76 -2.51 6.87 8.97
CA ALA A 76 -3.47 5.88 8.47
C ALA A 76 -3.68 4.69 9.44
N GLY A 77 -2.70 4.41 10.30
CA GLY A 77 -2.69 3.16 11.08
C GLY A 77 -2.78 1.92 10.18
N ALA A 78 -2.14 2.00 9.01
CA ALA A 78 -2.12 0.93 8.00
C ALA A 78 -0.93 1.09 7.06
N VAL A 79 -0.34 -0.02 6.64
CA VAL A 79 0.79 -0.08 5.72
C VAL A 79 0.38 -0.86 4.46
N ASN A 80 0.67 -0.33 3.29
CA ASN A 80 0.49 -1.04 2.01
C ASN A 80 1.81 -1.38 1.32
N THR A 81 2.93 -0.84 1.80
CA THR A 81 4.25 -1.02 1.20
C THR A 81 5.30 -1.21 2.28
N LEU A 82 6.11 -2.26 2.15
CA LEU A 82 7.32 -2.48 2.95
C LEU A 82 8.54 -2.34 2.05
N ALA A 83 9.57 -1.67 2.55
CA ALA A 83 10.92 -1.69 1.99
C ALA A 83 11.88 -2.32 3.01
N PHE A 84 12.81 -3.14 2.53
CA PHE A 84 13.82 -3.80 3.36
C PHE A 84 15.17 -3.16 3.12
N GLU A 85 15.76 -2.58 4.17
CA GLU A 85 17.08 -1.96 4.18
C GLU A 85 17.96 -2.70 5.20
N GLY A 86 18.69 -3.73 4.73
CA GLY A 86 19.39 -4.64 5.63
C GLY A 86 18.43 -5.41 6.54
N SER A 87 18.58 -5.25 7.84
CA SER A 87 17.66 -5.83 8.84
C SER A 87 16.42 -4.98 9.10
N GLU A 88 16.42 -3.71 8.70
CA GLU A 88 15.35 -2.75 8.97
C GLU A 88 14.20 -2.89 7.99
N ILE A 89 12.97 -2.78 8.50
CA ILE A 89 11.73 -2.80 7.74
C ILE A 89 11.09 -1.41 7.81
N ARG A 90 10.99 -0.76 6.68
CA ARG A 90 10.29 0.52 6.54
C ARG A 90 8.88 0.30 5.99
N GLY A 91 7.90 0.90 6.64
CA GLY A 91 6.50 0.83 6.25
C GLY A 91 5.97 2.15 5.72
N ASP A 92 5.23 2.06 4.62
CA ASP A 92 4.60 3.22 3.99
C ASP A 92 3.14 2.93 3.61
N ASN A 93 2.36 4.01 3.40
CA ASN A 93 1.03 3.93 2.84
C ASN A 93 0.89 4.89 1.64
N THR A 94 0.85 4.30 0.45
CA THR A 94 0.75 5.04 -0.81
C THR A 94 -0.65 5.06 -1.40
N ASP A 95 -1.66 4.47 -0.72
CA ASP A 95 -3.03 4.36 -1.25
C ASP A 95 -3.64 5.75 -1.49
N GLY A 96 -3.51 6.66 -0.52
CA GLY A 96 -4.13 7.97 -0.60
C GLY A 96 -3.52 8.86 -1.67
N ILE A 97 -2.19 8.99 -1.68
CA ILE A 97 -1.51 9.80 -2.70
C ILE A 97 -1.71 9.23 -4.10
N GLY A 98 -1.78 7.90 -4.24
CA GLY A 98 -2.07 7.24 -5.51
C GLY A 98 -3.48 7.56 -5.99
N LEU A 99 -4.48 7.46 -5.11
CA LEU A 99 -5.87 7.80 -5.42
C LEU A 99 -6.01 9.27 -5.81
N LEU A 100 -5.44 10.20 -5.02
CA LEU A 100 -5.53 11.64 -5.31
C LEU A 100 -4.93 11.97 -6.68
N ARG A 101 -3.76 11.40 -6.97
CA ARG A 101 -3.11 11.62 -8.26
C ARG A 101 -3.97 11.12 -9.43
N ASP A 102 -4.61 9.96 -9.27
CA ASP A 102 -5.46 9.39 -10.30
C ASP A 102 -6.71 10.24 -10.54
N LEU A 103 -7.38 10.66 -9.45
CA LEU A 103 -8.56 11.51 -9.52
C LEU A 103 -8.26 12.87 -10.16
N ASP A 104 -7.17 13.52 -9.78
CA ASP A 104 -6.80 14.84 -10.27
C ASP A 104 -6.20 14.76 -11.69
N VAL A 105 -5.08 14.04 -11.85
CA VAL A 105 -4.28 14.08 -13.08
C VAL A 105 -4.92 13.29 -14.22
N ASN A 106 -5.45 12.10 -13.93
CA ASN A 106 -5.97 11.22 -14.97
C ASN A 106 -7.46 11.45 -15.25
N LEU A 107 -8.24 11.77 -14.23
CA LEU A 107 -9.69 11.89 -14.33
C LEU A 107 -10.18 13.35 -14.29
N GLY A 108 -9.35 14.32 -13.90
CA GLY A 108 -9.71 15.74 -13.80
C GLY A 108 -10.82 16.03 -12.78
N VAL A 109 -10.92 15.21 -11.72
CA VAL A 109 -11.95 15.36 -10.71
C VAL A 109 -11.57 16.46 -9.72
N GLN A 110 -12.38 17.49 -9.60
CA GLN A 110 -12.20 18.54 -8.61
C GLN A 110 -12.72 18.07 -7.24
N LEU A 111 -11.81 17.85 -6.31
CA LEU A 111 -12.15 17.37 -4.96
C LEU A 111 -12.48 18.49 -3.99
N GLN A 112 -11.88 19.68 -4.15
CA GLN A 112 -12.12 20.82 -3.28
C GLN A 112 -13.61 21.25 -3.34
N GLY A 113 -14.22 21.38 -2.18
CA GLY A 113 -15.64 21.75 -2.05
C GLY A 113 -16.64 20.67 -2.48
N SER A 114 -16.18 19.50 -2.90
CA SER A 114 -17.04 18.35 -3.28
C SER A 114 -17.65 17.66 -2.05
N ASN A 115 -18.70 16.88 -2.26
CA ASN A 115 -19.21 15.93 -1.27
C ASN A 115 -18.70 14.53 -1.65
N ILE A 116 -18.02 13.87 -0.72
CA ILE A 116 -17.40 12.57 -0.95
C ILE A 116 -18.06 11.54 -0.03
N LEU A 117 -18.49 10.42 -0.58
CA LEU A 117 -18.98 9.28 0.18
C LEU A 117 -18.01 8.11 0.04
N ILE A 118 -17.51 7.60 1.16
CA ILE A 118 -16.66 6.42 1.20
C ILE A 118 -17.48 5.23 1.70
N LEU A 119 -17.55 4.17 0.89
CA LEU A 119 -18.22 2.93 1.25
C LEU A 119 -17.22 1.92 1.81
N GLY A 120 -17.21 1.74 3.13
CA GLY A 120 -16.33 0.83 3.86
C GLY A 120 -15.41 1.53 4.84
N ALA A 121 -14.88 0.79 5.82
CA ALA A 121 -14.02 1.29 6.89
C ALA A 121 -12.75 0.42 7.11
N GLY A 122 -12.27 -0.23 6.05
CA GLY A 122 -11.11 -1.11 6.09
C GLY A 122 -9.77 -0.38 5.99
N GLY A 123 -8.70 -1.17 5.80
CA GLY A 123 -7.34 -0.63 5.66
C GLY A 123 -7.15 0.31 4.46
N ALA A 124 -7.92 0.13 3.38
CA ALA A 124 -7.90 1.03 2.22
C ALA A 124 -8.47 2.41 2.60
N THR A 125 -9.65 2.44 3.23
CA THR A 125 -10.27 3.68 3.71
C THR A 125 -9.35 4.47 4.62
N ARG A 126 -8.67 3.79 5.55
CA ARG A 126 -7.69 4.44 6.45
C ARG A 126 -6.59 5.16 5.69
N GLY A 127 -6.08 4.55 4.61
CA GLY A 127 -5.02 5.12 3.79
C GLY A 127 -5.44 6.33 2.95
N ILE A 128 -6.74 6.50 2.68
CA ILE A 128 -7.23 7.55 1.77
C ILE A 128 -7.91 8.72 2.49
N VAL A 129 -8.44 8.53 3.71
CA VAL A 129 -9.21 9.57 4.43
C VAL A 129 -8.36 10.81 4.70
N GLY A 130 -7.16 10.68 5.26
CA GLY A 130 -6.28 11.81 5.54
C GLY A 130 -6.00 12.64 4.28
N PRO A 131 -5.42 12.05 3.23
CA PRO A 131 -5.19 12.74 1.95
C PRO A 131 -6.44 13.37 1.33
N LEU A 132 -7.61 12.72 1.40
CA LEU A 132 -8.87 13.32 0.90
C LEU A 132 -9.29 14.55 1.72
N LEU A 133 -9.10 14.55 3.04
CA LEU A 133 -9.41 15.70 3.89
C LEU A 133 -8.51 16.89 3.59
N GLU A 134 -7.23 16.67 3.24
CA GLU A 134 -6.29 17.71 2.82
C GLU A 134 -6.76 18.46 1.57
N MET A 135 -7.57 17.82 0.73
CA MET A 135 -8.17 18.42 -0.46
C MET A 135 -9.37 19.33 -0.15
N GLN A 136 -9.71 19.52 1.12
CA GLN A 136 -10.78 20.40 1.59
C GLN A 136 -12.14 20.13 0.93
N PRO A 137 -12.64 18.89 0.94
CA PRO A 137 -14.01 18.61 0.50
C PRO A 137 -15.01 19.33 1.41
N ARG A 138 -16.23 19.58 0.91
CA ARG A 138 -17.32 20.13 1.73
C ARG A 138 -17.77 19.12 2.79
N ALA A 139 -17.78 17.85 2.44
CA ALA A 139 -18.12 16.73 3.32
C ALA A 139 -17.40 15.45 2.88
N LEU A 140 -17.08 14.60 3.85
CA LEU A 140 -16.49 13.29 3.68
C LEU A 140 -17.20 12.28 4.61
#